data_dec41c6c4bf4c74c26ff2173672920d4
#
_entry.id   dec41c6c4bf4c74c26ff2173672920d4
#
_cell.length_a   1.000
_cell.length_b   1.000
_cell.length_c   1.000
_cell.angle_alpha   90.00
_cell.angle_beta   90.00
_cell.angle_gamma   90.00
#
_symmetry.space_group_name_H-M   'P 1'
#
loop_
_entity.id
_entity.type
_entity.pdbx_description
1 polymer ?
#
loop_
_entity_poly.entity_id
_entity_poly.type
_entity_poly.pdbx_seq_one_letter_code
_entity_poly.pdbx_strand_id
1 'polypeptide(L)'
;MAIFEGSFTNASTLKVGIVIARFNDLITNKILSGCLDCLKRHGLDTSEMSNQVDIVWVPGSFELPIAAKTLMKKKNYDVVIALGAVIRGETSHYDVVISEASKGISQVSNENNVPIIFGVLTTDTCLLYTSPSPRDDCPSRMPSSA
;
A
#
# COMPACT_ATOMS: atom_id res chain seq x y z
N MET A 1 16.13 32.98 5.12
CA MET A 1 15.04 32.02 5.30
C MET A 1 15.22 30.89 4.28
N ALA A 2 15.27 29.63 4.74
CA ALA A 2 15.36 28.49 3.86
C ALA A 2 13.97 27.87 3.70
N ILE A 3 13.57 27.61 2.45
CA ILE A 3 12.31 26.95 2.13
C ILE A 3 12.66 25.62 1.44
N PHE A 4 12.15 24.53 1.97
CA PHE A 4 12.34 23.19 1.39
C PHE A 4 11.02 22.72 0.80
N GLU A 5 11.01 22.56 -0.50
CA GLU A 5 9.82 22.13 -1.25
C GLU A 5 10.20 21.02 -2.22
N GLY A 6 9.37 19.97 -2.26
CA GLY A 6 9.57 18.87 -3.19
C GLY A 6 9.17 19.26 -4.62
N SER A 7 9.80 18.61 -5.59
CA SER A 7 9.43 18.77 -7.00
C SER A 7 9.17 17.40 -7.63
N PHE A 8 8.35 17.38 -8.67
CA PHE A 8 8.03 16.16 -9.41
C PHE A 8 9.07 15.78 -10.48
N THR A 9 10.13 16.56 -10.63
CA THR A 9 11.07 16.43 -11.74
C THR A 9 12.19 15.42 -11.51
N ASN A 10 12.44 15.00 -10.27
CA ASN A 10 13.55 14.13 -9.91
C ASN A 10 13.13 12.68 -9.59
N ALA A 11 11.92 12.29 -9.97
CA ALA A 11 11.39 10.97 -9.66
C ALA A 11 12.17 9.82 -10.35
N SER A 12 12.81 10.08 -11.47
CA SER A 12 13.59 9.09 -12.22
C SER A 12 14.81 8.53 -11.48
N THR A 13 15.23 9.17 -10.40
CA THR A 13 16.38 8.71 -9.58
C THR A 13 15.96 8.02 -8.28
N LEU A 14 14.67 7.99 -7.99
CA LEU A 14 14.15 7.44 -6.75
C LEU A 14 14.18 5.91 -6.74
N LYS A 15 14.42 5.35 -5.57
CA LYS A 15 14.25 3.92 -5.29
C LYS A 15 13.05 3.72 -4.40
N VAL A 16 12.10 2.94 -4.88
CA VAL A 16 10.80 2.74 -4.26
C VAL A 16 10.62 1.29 -3.86
N GLY A 17 10.31 1.04 -2.60
CA GLY A 17 9.87 -0.26 -2.14
C GLY A 17 8.36 -0.29 -2.02
N ILE A 18 7.72 -1.34 -2.49
CA ILE A 18 6.28 -1.54 -2.34
C ILE A 18 6.06 -2.80 -1.51
N VAL A 19 5.35 -2.67 -0.40
CA VAL A 19 4.86 -3.81 0.36
C VAL A 19 3.35 -3.90 0.19
N ILE A 20 2.85 -5.05 -0.19
CA ILE A 20 1.44 -5.20 -0.56
C ILE A 20 0.81 -6.43 0.07
N ALA A 21 -0.37 -6.26 0.63
CA ALA A 21 -1.15 -7.34 1.22
C ALA A 21 -1.89 -8.14 0.15
N ARG A 22 -1.81 -9.47 0.25
CA ARG A 22 -2.49 -10.38 -0.68
C ARG A 22 -3.98 -10.53 -0.36
N PHE A 23 -4.35 -10.39 0.89
CA PHE A 23 -5.76 -10.47 1.28
C PHE A 23 -6.59 -9.42 0.52
N ASN A 24 -7.73 -9.81 -0.04
CA ASN A 24 -8.53 -9.02 -0.99
C ASN A 24 -7.76 -8.69 -2.28
N ASP A 25 -7.15 -9.69 -2.87
CA ASP A 25 -6.22 -9.55 -4.00
C ASP A 25 -6.83 -8.93 -5.26
N LEU A 26 -8.13 -9.13 -5.51
CA LEU A 26 -8.81 -8.43 -6.62
C LEU A 26 -8.73 -6.91 -6.47
N ILE A 27 -8.81 -6.42 -5.25
CA ILE A 27 -8.73 -5.00 -4.95
C ILE A 27 -7.28 -4.55 -4.91
N THR A 28 -6.43 -5.29 -4.20
CA THR A 28 -5.02 -4.91 -4.04
C THR A 28 -4.25 -4.95 -5.35
N ASN A 29 -4.58 -5.87 -6.26
CA ASN A 29 -3.99 -5.87 -7.60
C ASN A 29 -4.34 -4.61 -8.40
N LYS A 30 -5.58 -4.11 -8.27
CA LYS A 30 -5.97 -2.84 -8.90
C LYS A 30 -5.24 -1.66 -8.30
N ILE A 31 -5.07 -1.65 -6.98
CA ILE A 31 -4.30 -0.61 -6.28
C ILE A 31 -2.85 -0.64 -6.75
N LEU A 32 -2.24 -1.81 -6.84
CA LEU A 32 -0.87 -1.97 -7.33
C LEU A 32 -0.72 -1.46 -8.76
N SER A 33 -1.65 -1.82 -9.62
CA SER A 33 -1.65 -1.38 -11.02
C SER A 33 -1.69 0.14 -11.12
N GLY A 34 -2.56 0.79 -10.35
CA GLY A 34 -2.64 2.25 -10.29
C GLY A 34 -1.37 2.88 -9.72
N CYS A 35 -0.79 2.27 -8.70
CA CYS A 35 0.47 2.72 -8.11
C CYS A 35 1.61 2.67 -9.14
N LEU A 36 1.78 1.56 -9.82
CA LEU A 36 2.82 1.38 -10.84
C LEU A 36 2.62 2.33 -12.03
N ASP A 37 1.38 2.52 -12.47
CA ASP A 37 1.07 3.48 -13.52
C ASP A 37 1.47 4.91 -13.12
N CYS A 38 1.14 5.31 -11.90
CA CYS A 38 1.51 6.62 -11.36
C CYS A 38 3.03 6.80 -11.33
N LEU A 39 3.76 5.82 -10.80
CA LEU A 39 5.22 5.85 -10.75
C LEU A 39 5.83 5.97 -12.16
N LYS A 40 5.33 5.17 -13.11
CA LYS A 40 5.77 5.21 -14.50
C LYS A 40 5.54 6.57 -15.14
N ARG A 41 4.39 7.16 -14.92
CA ARG A 41 4.05 8.49 -15.45
C ARG A 41 4.89 9.61 -14.85
N HIS A 42 5.48 9.39 -13.67
CA HIS A 42 6.44 10.30 -13.06
C HIS A 42 7.90 10.00 -13.43
N GLY A 43 8.12 9.05 -14.33
CA GLY A 43 9.45 8.79 -14.90
C GLY A 43 10.24 7.65 -14.26
N LEU A 44 9.63 6.88 -13.35
CA LEU A 44 10.30 5.69 -12.82
C LEU A 44 10.20 4.52 -13.80
N ASP A 45 11.25 3.71 -13.82
CA ASP A 45 11.23 2.44 -14.54
C ASP A 45 10.52 1.38 -13.69
N THR A 46 9.35 0.97 -14.14
CA THR A 46 8.53 -0.06 -13.46
C THR A 46 8.59 -1.42 -14.16
N SER A 47 9.55 -1.64 -15.04
CA SER A 47 9.74 -2.92 -15.71
C SER A 47 10.25 -3.99 -14.73
N GLU A 48 10.05 -5.26 -15.06
CA GLU A 48 10.53 -6.39 -14.24
C GLU A 48 12.07 -6.40 -14.10
N MET A 49 12.77 -5.79 -15.03
CA MET A 49 14.22 -5.68 -15.00
C MET A 49 14.72 -4.45 -14.24
N SER A 50 13.80 -3.64 -13.76
CA SER A 50 14.14 -2.41 -13.04
C SER A 50 14.75 -2.70 -11.68
N ASN A 51 15.71 -1.89 -11.29
CA ASN A 51 16.24 -1.84 -9.93
C ASN A 51 15.72 -0.63 -9.13
N GLN A 52 14.75 0.10 -9.68
CA GLN A 52 14.14 1.26 -9.02
C GLN A 52 12.95 0.90 -8.16
N VAL A 53 12.19 -0.13 -8.55
CA VAL A 53 10.95 -0.52 -7.85
C VAL A 53 11.02 -1.99 -7.47
N ASP A 54 10.93 -2.25 -6.18
CA ASP A 54 10.85 -3.62 -5.65
C ASP A 54 9.48 -3.84 -5.02
N ILE A 55 8.90 -5.00 -5.23
CA ILE A 55 7.57 -5.36 -4.72
C ILE A 55 7.66 -6.58 -3.83
N VAL A 56 7.10 -6.48 -2.63
CA VAL A 56 7.02 -7.59 -1.67
C VAL A 56 5.57 -7.85 -1.31
N TRP A 57 5.13 -9.07 -1.53
CA TRP A 57 3.80 -9.53 -1.14
C TRP A 57 3.81 -10.13 0.24
N VAL A 58 2.83 -9.76 1.06
CA VAL A 58 2.59 -10.33 2.38
C VAL A 58 1.16 -10.86 2.47
N PRO A 59 0.86 -11.77 3.41
CA PRO A 59 -0.47 -12.36 3.48
C PRO A 59 -1.59 -11.34 3.75
N GLY A 60 -1.38 -10.44 4.68
CA GLY A 60 -2.39 -9.45 5.06
C GLY A 60 -1.80 -8.12 5.47
N SER A 61 -2.67 -7.15 5.73
CA SER A 61 -2.24 -5.80 6.12
C SER A 61 -1.55 -5.77 7.50
N PHE A 62 -1.80 -6.75 8.34
CA PHE A 62 -1.13 -6.88 9.63
C PHE A 62 0.38 -7.07 9.51
N GLU A 63 0.84 -7.71 8.43
CA GLU A 63 2.26 -7.99 8.18
C GLU A 63 2.98 -6.87 7.42
N LEU A 64 2.30 -5.82 6.99
CA LEU A 64 2.92 -4.72 6.25
C LEU A 64 4.05 -4.02 7.01
N PRO A 65 3.92 -3.70 8.30
CA PRO A 65 4.99 -3.03 9.03
C PRO A 65 6.28 -3.83 9.09
N ILE A 66 6.21 -5.11 9.38
CA ILE A 66 7.42 -5.95 9.47
C ILE A 66 8.06 -6.15 8.10
N ALA A 67 7.26 -6.26 7.05
CA ALA A 67 7.76 -6.36 5.69
C ALA A 67 8.49 -5.08 5.27
N ALA A 68 7.92 -3.93 5.55
CA ALA A 68 8.54 -2.63 5.26
C ALA A 68 9.88 -2.48 6.00
N LYS A 69 9.90 -2.82 7.28
CA LYS A 69 11.13 -2.78 8.09
C LYS A 69 12.22 -3.69 7.54
N THR A 70 11.83 -4.91 7.16
CA THR A 70 12.78 -5.89 6.61
C THR A 70 13.30 -5.45 5.24
N LEU A 71 12.43 -4.91 4.39
CA LEU A 71 12.80 -4.41 3.08
C LEU A 71 13.83 -3.27 3.19
N MET A 72 13.60 -2.32 4.08
CA MET A 72 14.49 -1.18 4.30
C MET A 72 15.87 -1.57 4.85
N LYS A 73 15.97 -2.72 5.52
CA LYS A 73 17.28 -3.24 5.96
C LYS A 73 18.10 -3.83 4.83
N LYS A 74 17.47 -4.30 3.76
CA LYS A 74 18.16 -4.95 2.65
C LYS A 74 18.71 -3.99 1.61
N LYS A 75 18.04 -2.86 1.44
CA LYS A 75 18.38 -1.90 0.38
C LYS A 75 17.97 -0.50 0.83
N ASN A 76 18.71 0.50 0.37
CA ASN A 76 18.35 1.88 0.64
C ASN A 76 17.22 2.32 -0.28
N TYR A 77 16.06 2.59 0.29
CA TYR A 77 14.91 3.13 -0.43
C TYR A 77 14.73 4.60 -0.05
N ASP A 78 14.29 5.38 -1.02
CA ASP A 78 13.91 6.78 -0.79
C ASP A 78 12.50 6.88 -0.21
N VAL A 79 11.65 5.92 -0.54
CA VAL A 79 10.27 5.82 -0.06
C VAL A 79 9.81 4.38 -0.09
N VAL A 80 8.95 4.02 0.85
CA VAL A 80 8.23 2.74 0.83
C VAL A 80 6.74 3.03 0.73
N ILE A 81 6.04 2.26 -0.07
CA ILE A 81 4.59 2.37 -0.25
C ILE A 81 3.95 1.10 0.30
N ALA A 82 3.07 1.24 1.26
CA ALA A 82 2.32 0.13 1.83
C ALA A 82 0.92 0.09 1.24
N LEU A 83 0.59 -1.00 0.56
CA LEU A 83 -0.68 -1.18 -0.14
C LEU A 83 -1.48 -2.33 0.47
N GLY A 84 -2.77 -2.11 0.62
CA GLY A 84 -3.66 -3.13 1.16
C GLY A 84 -5.11 -2.68 1.06
N ALA A 85 -6.01 -3.59 1.37
CA ALA A 85 -7.43 -3.27 1.47
C ALA A 85 -8.02 -4.00 2.67
N VAL A 86 -8.58 -3.27 3.60
CA VAL A 86 -9.24 -3.81 4.77
C VAL A 86 -10.70 -3.38 4.74
N ILE A 87 -11.58 -4.36 4.63
CA ILE A 87 -13.01 -4.14 4.54
C ILE A 87 -13.64 -4.63 5.84
N ARG A 88 -14.49 -3.78 6.44
CA ARG A 88 -15.15 -4.13 7.69
C ARG A 88 -16.03 -5.37 7.52
N GLY A 89 -15.80 -6.37 8.37
CA GLY A 89 -16.63 -7.55 8.51
C GLY A 89 -17.57 -7.43 9.70
N GLU A 90 -18.11 -8.57 10.12
CA GLU A 90 -19.05 -8.64 11.24
C GLU A 90 -18.37 -8.59 12.61
N THR A 91 -17.06 -8.83 12.65
CA THR A 91 -16.28 -8.89 13.88
C THR A 91 -15.42 -7.65 14.06
N SER A 92 -14.87 -7.47 15.27
CA SER A 92 -13.92 -6.40 15.58
C SER A 92 -12.52 -6.61 14.95
N HIS A 93 -12.31 -7.67 14.21
CA HIS A 93 -11.02 -7.98 13.55
C HIS A 93 -10.53 -6.84 12.66
N TYR A 94 -11.43 -6.18 11.95
CA TYR A 94 -11.15 -4.98 11.16
C TYR A 94 -10.41 -3.91 11.97
N ASP A 95 -10.93 -3.58 13.15
CA ASP A 95 -10.35 -2.52 13.98
C ASP A 95 -8.95 -2.89 14.48
N VAL A 96 -8.73 -4.14 14.83
CA VAL A 96 -7.41 -4.65 15.24
C VAL A 96 -6.41 -4.53 14.09
N VAL A 97 -6.76 -5.02 12.92
CA VAL A 97 -5.87 -5.01 11.75
C VAL A 97 -5.48 -3.58 11.36
N ILE A 98 -6.45 -2.67 11.26
CA ILE A 98 -6.19 -1.27 10.91
C ILE A 98 -5.34 -0.59 11.96
N SER A 99 -5.69 -0.73 13.23
CA SER A 99 -4.98 -0.09 14.32
C SER A 99 -3.51 -0.53 14.35
N GLU A 100 -3.24 -1.82 14.29
CA GLU A 100 -1.87 -2.33 14.34
C GLU A 100 -1.09 -2.03 13.06
N ALA A 101 -1.71 -2.13 11.90
CA ALA A 101 -1.05 -1.78 10.64
C ALA A 101 -0.66 -0.30 10.60
N SER A 102 -1.56 0.61 10.96
CA SER A 102 -1.29 2.05 10.92
C SER A 102 -0.24 2.47 11.94
N LYS A 103 -0.34 1.98 13.17
CA LYS A 103 0.67 2.25 14.21
C LYS A 103 2.04 1.69 13.82
N GLY A 104 2.07 0.45 13.36
CA GLY A 104 3.32 -0.21 12.99
C GLY A 104 4.00 0.50 11.82
N ILE A 105 3.26 0.90 10.79
CA ILE A 105 3.79 1.63 9.64
C ILE A 105 4.36 2.98 10.08
N SER A 106 3.63 3.73 10.90
CA SER A 106 4.09 5.01 11.44
C SER A 106 5.38 4.85 12.24
N GLN A 107 5.42 3.85 13.11
CA GLN A 107 6.60 3.57 13.93
C GLN A 107 7.82 3.22 13.08
N VAL A 108 7.67 2.31 12.11
CA VAL A 108 8.76 1.88 11.23
C VAL A 108 9.28 3.05 10.40
N SER A 109 8.41 3.90 9.89
CA SER A 109 8.80 5.10 9.14
C SER A 109 9.65 6.03 10.01
N ASN A 110 9.21 6.32 11.22
CA ASN A 110 9.92 7.20 12.14
C ASN A 110 11.28 6.64 12.59
N GLU A 111 11.34 5.34 12.87
CA GLU A 111 12.58 4.68 13.31
C GLU A 111 13.64 4.64 12.22
N ASN A 112 13.26 4.56 10.97
CA ASN A 112 14.18 4.39 9.84
C ASN A 112 14.42 5.67 9.02
N ASN A 113 13.76 6.76 9.36
CA ASN A 113 13.83 8.03 8.63
C ASN A 113 13.53 7.88 7.12
N VAL A 114 12.67 6.94 6.76
CA VAL A 114 12.20 6.72 5.40
C VAL A 114 10.69 6.87 5.40
N PRO A 115 10.13 7.75 4.57
CA PRO A 115 8.68 7.89 4.51
C PRO A 115 8.03 6.60 4.02
N ILE A 116 6.99 6.17 4.71
CA ILE A 116 6.13 5.08 4.26
C ILE A 116 4.77 5.67 3.93
N ILE A 117 4.38 5.56 2.68
CA ILE A 117 3.08 6.02 2.21
C ILE A 117 2.02 4.99 2.60
N PHE A 118 1.03 5.43 3.36
CA PHE A 118 -0.07 4.58 3.80
C PHE A 118 -1.13 4.48 2.71
N GLY A 119 -0.98 3.50 1.83
CA GLY A 119 -1.92 3.19 0.76
C GLY A 119 -2.85 2.03 1.09
N VAL A 120 -3.18 1.86 2.36
CA VAL A 120 -4.11 0.82 2.81
C VAL A 120 -5.52 1.39 2.80
N LEU A 121 -6.34 0.86 1.90
CA LEU A 121 -7.73 1.25 1.80
C LEU A 121 -8.53 0.64 2.95
N THR A 122 -9.28 1.47 3.64
CA THR A 122 -10.15 1.04 4.75
C THR A 122 -11.57 1.45 4.45
N THR A 123 -12.47 0.48 4.33
CA THR A 123 -13.86 0.75 3.98
C THR A 123 -14.81 -0.06 4.84
N ASP A 124 -16.01 0.48 5.06
CA ASP A 124 -17.08 -0.26 5.72
C ASP A 124 -17.71 -1.30 4.78
N THR A 125 -17.70 -1.02 3.49
CA THR A 125 -18.18 -1.91 2.45
C THR A 125 -17.31 -1.84 1.22
N CYS A 126 -17.26 -2.90 0.42
CA CYS A 126 -16.53 -2.90 -0.84
C CYS A 126 -17.20 -2.01 -1.92
N LEU A 127 -18.44 -1.61 -1.74
CA LEU A 127 -19.13 -0.69 -2.65
C LEU A 127 -18.53 0.72 -2.64
N LEU A 128 -17.94 1.14 -1.53
CA LEU A 128 -17.22 2.41 -1.46
C LEU A 128 -15.99 2.41 -2.36
N TYR A 129 -15.45 1.25 -2.62
CA TYR A 129 -14.27 1.09 -3.44
C TYR A 129 -14.61 1.02 -4.93
N THR A 130 -15.70 0.39 -5.28
CA THR A 130 -16.06 0.08 -6.66
C THR A 130 -16.95 1.13 -7.31
N SER A 131 -17.05 2.31 -6.74
CA SER A 131 -17.77 3.43 -7.36
C SER A 131 -17.35 3.63 -8.83
N PRO A 132 -18.26 3.95 -9.73
CA PRO A 132 -19.66 4.35 -9.50
C PRO A 132 -20.68 3.24 -9.73
N SER A 133 -20.28 2.02 -10.00
CA SER A 133 -21.24 0.98 -10.38
C SER A 133 -21.86 0.30 -9.15
N PRO A 134 -23.17 0.34 -8.98
CA PRO A 134 -23.83 -0.40 -7.90
C PRO A 134 -23.89 -1.91 -8.11
N ARG A 135 -23.41 -2.40 -9.26
CA ARG A 135 -23.39 -3.83 -9.59
C ARG A 135 -22.10 -4.52 -9.21
N ASP A 136 -21.10 -3.74 -8.77
CA ASP A 136 -19.83 -4.33 -8.46
C ASP A 136 -19.95 -5.18 -7.22
N ASP A 137 -19.83 -6.47 -7.41
CA ASP A 137 -19.86 -7.43 -6.33
C ASP A 137 -18.51 -7.47 -5.63
N CYS A 138 -18.57 -7.49 -4.32
CA CYS A 138 -17.39 -7.69 -3.52
C CYS A 138 -17.41 -9.12 -2.94
N PRO A 139 -16.52 -10.00 -3.37
CA PRO A 139 -16.53 -11.39 -2.92
C PRO A 139 -16.42 -11.55 -1.41
N SER A 140 -15.73 -10.61 -0.74
CA SER A 140 -15.55 -10.66 0.70
C SER A 140 -16.84 -10.40 1.50
N ARG A 141 -17.90 -9.92 0.84
CA ARG A 141 -19.17 -9.63 1.51
C ARG A 141 -20.27 -10.62 1.22
N MET A 142 -20.14 -11.37 0.17
CA MET A 142 -21.24 -12.24 -0.30
C MET A 142 -21.72 -13.24 0.75
N PRO A 143 -20.87 -13.93 1.49
CA PRO A 143 -21.32 -14.90 2.47
C PRO A 143 -22.04 -14.28 3.68
N SER A 144 -21.68 -13.08 4.06
CA SER A 144 -22.22 -12.44 5.25
C SER A 144 -23.61 -11.84 5.05
N SER A 145 -24.04 -11.72 3.81
CA SER A 145 -25.37 -11.20 3.48
C SER A 145 -26.47 -12.27 3.54
N ALA A 146 -26.07 -13.49 3.75
CA ALA A 146 -27.02 -14.61 3.84
C ALA A 146 -27.77 -14.64 5.16
#